data_3c3322763c2312ffa57d931b30889fe4
#
_entry.id   3c3322763c2312ffa57d931b30889fe4
#
_cell.length_a   1.000
_cell.length_b   1.000
_cell.length_c   1.000
_cell.angle_alpha   90.00
_cell.angle_beta   90.00
_cell.angle_gamma   90.00
#
_symmetry.space_group_name_H-M   'P 1'
#
loop_
_entity.id
_entity.type
_entity.pdbx_description
1 polymer ?
#
loop_
_entity_poly.entity_id
_entity_poly.type
_entity_poly.pdbx_seq_one_letter_code
_entity_poly.pdbx_strand_id
1 'polypeptide(L)'
;AIFFASEPGTDAARQAERDLAEQRRQTDARISAYHQGINSLMADASFESSVEASIQSVRQGLDNLDSLRRAVDSRSIAAGDSATRYTTLIMGLVDRIPLIIRGSTDPELTREVNAYYALAEVAEMAGRERAIGASLIRSGDFDLPTLRRIAGLAGQQEGYFNQALAMFASGSELRESLKKGLNTLASQSLEEKRQTLFSSPSGMYALEASEWFTTTTDRIEGLNGIRQSILEELSSLVEH
;
A
#
# COMPACT_ATOMS: atom_id res chain seq x y z
N ALA A 1 3.67 -10.71 -7.64
CA ALA A 1 2.63 -11.43 -8.40
C ALA A 1 3.07 -11.65 -9.86
N ILE A 2 3.28 -10.58 -10.65
CA ILE A 2 3.64 -10.69 -12.09
C ILE A 2 4.92 -11.50 -12.28
N PHE A 3 5.98 -11.23 -11.52
CA PHE A 3 7.25 -11.96 -11.57
C PHE A 3 7.07 -13.48 -11.41
N PHE A 4 6.27 -13.93 -10.44
CA PHE A 4 6.01 -15.36 -10.24
C PHE A 4 5.16 -15.99 -11.34
N ALA A 5 4.33 -15.19 -11.99
CA ALA A 5 3.41 -15.65 -13.01
C ALA A 5 4.01 -15.67 -14.42
N SER A 6 5.16 -15.02 -14.62
CA SER A 6 5.84 -14.97 -15.91
C SER A 6 6.69 -16.23 -16.10
N GLU A 7 6.57 -16.85 -17.27
CA GLU A 7 7.37 -18.01 -17.63
C GLU A 7 8.81 -17.57 -17.89
N PRO A 8 9.81 -18.20 -17.23
CA PRO A 8 11.21 -17.85 -17.39
C PRO A 8 11.64 -17.87 -18.86
N GLY A 9 12.46 -16.87 -19.26
CA GLY A 9 12.99 -16.75 -20.62
C GLY A 9 12.08 -16.02 -21.61
N THR A 10 10.86 -15.66 -21.25
CA THR A 10 9.95 -14.87 -22.09
C THR A 10 10.24 -13.37 -22.00
N ASP A 11 9.75 -12.58 -22.98
CA ASP A 11 9.85 -11.12 -22.95
C ASP A 11 9.07 -10.54 -21.75
N ALA A 12 7.94 -11.14 -21.41
CA ALA A 12 7.14 -10.78 -20.24
C ALA A 12 7.92 -10.99 -18.93
N ALA A 13 8.67 -12.10 -18.80
CA ALA A 13 9.53 -12.33 -17.65
C ALA A 13 10.66 -11.31 -17.56
N ARG A 14 11.33 -11.01 -18.67
CA ARG A 14 12.38 -9.98 -18.72
C ARG A 14 11.86 -8.60 -18.35
N GLN A 15 10.64 -8.26 -18.76
CA GLN A 15 10.01 -7.00 -18.37
C GLN A 15 9.69 -7.00 -16.89
N ALA A 16 9.07 -8.05 -16.35
CA ALA A 16 8.75 -8.19 -14.93
C ALA A 16 10.00 -8.11 -14.03
N GLU A 17 11.13 -8.65 -14.49
CA GLU A 17 12.43 -8.55 -13.81
C GLU A 17 12.94 -7.11 -13.76
N ARG A 18 12.87 -6.39 -14.89
CA ARG A 18 13.24 -4.96 -14.93
C ARG A 18 12.38 -4.10 -14.01
N ASP A 19 11.07 -4.29 -14.07
CA ASP A 19 10.11 -3.55 -13.24
C ASP A 19 10.34 -3.83 -11.75
N LEU A 20 10.61 -5.09 -11.40
CA LEU A 20 10.94 -5.48 -10.03
C LEU A 20 12.26 -4.85 -9.56
N ALA A 21 13.30 -4.83 -10.40
CA ALA A 21 14.58 -4.21 -10.09
C ALA A 21 14.44 -2.70 -9.87
N GLU A 22 13.69 -2.01 -10.72
CA GLU A 22 13.42 -0.59 -10.59
C GLU A 22 12.63 -0.29 -9.30
N GLN A 23 11.59 -1.06 -9.00
CA GLN A 23 10.80 -0.90 -7.78
C GLN A 23 11.65 -1.13 -6.51
N ARG A 24 12.59 -2.08 -6.55
CA ARG A 24 13.54 -2.30 -5.45
C ARG A 24 14.48 -1.13 -5.26
N ARG A 25 15.02 -0.57 -6.35
CA ARG A 25 15.90 0.60 -6.31
C ARG A 25 15.20 1.79 -5.64
N GLN A 26 13.94 2.05 -6.01
CA GLN A 26 13.13 3.10 -5.38
C GLN A 26 12.88 2.82 -3.90
N THR A 27 12.58 1.57 -3.55
CA THR A 27 12.38 1.15 -2.16
C THR A 27 13.67 1.36 -1.34
N ASP A 28 14.83 0.98 -1.87
CA ASP A 28 16.12 1.12 -1.19
C ASP A 28 16.51 2.58 -0.95
N ALA A 29 16.19 3.45 -1.90
CA ALA A 29 16.37 4.90 -1.72
C ALA A 29 15.50 5.42 -0.56
N ARG A 30 14.24 4.97 -0.45
CA ARG A 30 13.34 5.35 0.65
C ARG A 30 13.80 4.80 2.00
N ILE A 31 14.29 3.55 2.04
CA ILE A 31 14.84 2.94 3.25
C ILE A 31 16.08 3.72 3.71
N SER A 32 16.96 4.09 2.79
CA SER A 32 18.14 4.90 3.11
C SER A 32 17.76 6.24 3.69
N ALA A 33 16.79 6.95 3.10
CA ALA A 33 16.28 8.22 3.61
C ALA A 33 15.66 8.05 5.02
N TYR A 34 14.89 6.98 5.23
CA TYR A 34 14.34 6.64 6.55
C TYR A 34 15.44 6.46 7.59
N HIS A 35 16.48 5.66 7.31
CA HIS A 35 17.59 5.45 8.24
C HIS A 35 18.35 6.75 8.56
N GLN A 36 18.58 7.60 7.56
CA GLN A 36 19.22 8.91 7.77
C GLN A 36 18.36 9.80 8.67
N GLY A 37 17.06 9.92 8.39
CA GLY A 37 16.13 10.72 9.19
C GLY A 37 16.05 10.25 10.64
N ILE A 38 15.88 8.93 10.85
CA ILE A 38 15.82 8.36 12.20
C ILE A 38 17.15 8.53 12.96
N ASN A 39 18.29 8.37 12.31
CA ASN A 39 19.58 8.57 12.95
C ASN A 39 19.78 10.03 13.39
N SER A 40 19.37 10.99 12.56
CA SER A 40 19.39 12.40 12.92
C SER A 40 18.48 12.69 14.13
N LEU A 41 17.24 12.24 14.07
CA LEU A 41 16.27 12.41 15.16
C LEU A 41 16.75 11.80 16.49
N MET A 42 17.33 10.61 16.46
CA MET A 42 17.84 9.93 17.67
C MET A 42 19.11 10.57 18.24
N ALA A 43 19.83 11.37 17.44
CA ALA A 43 20.99 12.13 17.92
C ALA A 43 20.57 13.38 18.68
N ASP A 44 19.44 13.98 18.31
CA ASP A 44 19.00 15.29 18.81
C ASP A 44 17.92 15.22 19.90
N ALA A 45 17.22 14.09 20.03
CA ALA A 45 16.11 13.92 20.97
C ALA A 45 16.15 12.57 21.71
N SER A 46 15.68 12.59 22.96
CA SER A 46 15.36 11.37 23.71
C SER A 46 13.87 11.02 23.50
N PHE A 47 13.60 9.80 23.07
CA PHE A 47 12.27 9.30 22.88
C PHE A 47 11.80 8.44 24.06
N GLU A 48 10.49 8.32 24.23
CA GLU A 48 9.95 7.30 25.10
C GLU A 48 10.40 5.88 24.65
N SER A 49 10.64 5.01 25.61
CA SER A 49 11.11 3.63 25.34
C SER A 49 10.21 2.85 24.37
N SER A 50 8.91 3.15 24.33
CA SER A 50 7.94 2.57 23.41
C SER A 50 8.21 2.98 21.95
N VAL A 51 8.62 4.22 21.73
CA VAL A 51 8.97 4.75 20.40
C VAL A 51 10.30 4.16 19.93
N GLU A 52 11.29 4.11 20.84
CA GLU A 52 12.59 3.48 20.54
C GLU A 52 12.44 2.00 20.18
N ALA A 53 11.66 1.24 20.95
CA ALA A 53 11.36 -0.15 20.65
C ALA A 53 10.65 -0.31 19.29
N SER A 54 9.77 0.61 18.96
CA SER A 54 9.10 0.65 17.67
C SER A 54 10.09 0.86 16.52
N ILE A 55 11.00 1.84 16.63
CA ILE A 55 12.04 2.11 15.62
C ILE A 55 12.93 0.88 15.43
N GLN A 56 13.37 0.24 16.51
CA GLN A 56 14.20 -0.96 16.44
C GLN A 56 13.49 -2.13 15.75
N SER A 57 12.19 -2.32 16.04
CA SER A 57 11.39 -3.36 15.38
C SER A 57 11.26 -3.12 13.87
N VAL A 58 11.12 -1.85 13.44
CA VAL A 58 11.12 -1.50 12.01
C VAL A 58 12.47 -1.83 11.37
N ARG A 59 13.58 -1.44 12.00
CA ARG A 59 14.94 -1.74 11.50
C ARG A 59 15.13 -3.24 11.30
N GLN A 60 14.81 -4.05 12.30
CA GLN A 60 14.89 -5.52 12.20
C GLN A 60 14.01 -6.08 11.05
N GLY A 61 12.82 -5.52 10.86
CA GLY A 61 11.95 -5.88 9.73
C GLY A 61 12.60 -5.58 8.38
N LEU A 62 13.20 -4.40 8.25
CA LEU A 62 13.88 -3.98 7.02
C LEU A 62 15.17 -4.79 6.76
N ASP A 63 15.92 -5.17 7.79
CA ASP A 63 17.11 -6.03 7.66
C ASP A 63 16.76 -7.42 7.08
N ASN A 64 15.54 -7.91 7.32
CA ASN A 64 15.07 -9.18 6.76
C ASN A 64 14.63 -9.08 5.29
N LEU A 65 14.48 -7.88 4.75
CA LEU A 65 13.98 -7.67 3.38
C LEU A 65 14.89 -8.30 2.33
N ASP A 66 16.20 -8.21 2.49
CA ASP A 66 17.15 -8.79 1.54
C ASP A 66 17.08 -10.32 1.50
N SER A 67 16.84 -10.96 2.64
CA SER A 67 16.61 -12.40 2.68
C SER A 67 15.33 -12.80 1.95
N LEU A 68 14.26 -12.03 2.13
CA LEU A 68 13.01 -12.24 1.41
C LEU A 68 13.18 -12.03 -0.11
N ARG A 69 13.92 -10.99 -0.52
CA ARG A 69 14.22 -10.72 -1.93
C ARG A 69 14.99 -11.86 -2.57
N ARG A 70 16.03 -12.40 -1.90
CA ARG A 70 16.76 -13.58 -2.40
C ARG A 70 15.88 -14.81 -2.55
N ALA A 71 14.96 -15.04 -1.62
CA ALA A 71 14.01 -16.15 -1.72
C ALA A 71 13.03 -15.98 -2.91
N VAL A 72 12.65 -14.74 -3.22
CA VAL A 72 11.85 -14.41 -4.41
C VAL A 72 12.66 -14.65 -5.68
N ASP A 73 13.89 -14.17 -5.76
CA ASP A 73 14.75 -14.28 -6.95
C ASP A 73 15.05 -15.73 -7.30
N SER A 74 15.37 -16.53 -6.29
CA SER A 74 15.59 -17.98 -6.44
C SER A 74 14.33 -18.80 -6.60
N ARG A 75 13.13 -18.15 -6.54
CA ARG A 75 11.82 -18.82 -6.55
C ARG A 75 11.69 -19.93 -5.48
N SER A 76 12.47 -19.82 -4.40
CA SER A 76 12.43 -20.78 -3.28
C SER A 76 11.28 -20.54 -2.31
N ILE A 77 10.50 -19.50 -2.53
CA ILE A 77 9.28 -19.17 -1.77
C ILE A 77 8.08 -19.17 -2.69
N ALA A 78 6.94 -19.69 -2.24
CA ALA A 78 5.70 -19.61 -2.99
C ALA A 78 5.19 -18.16 -3.09
N ALA A 79 4.47 -17.83 -4.16
CA ALA A 79 3.95 -16.48 -4.40
C ALA A 79 3.05 -15.99 -3.25
N GLY A 80 2.20 -16.87 -2.70
CA GLY A 80 1.32 -16.57 -1.56
C GLY A 80 2.09 -16.27 -0.27
N ASP A 81 3.13 -17.06 0.02
CA ASP A 81 3.98 -16.86 1.20
C ASP A 81 4.82 -15.58 1.07
N SER A 82 5.33 -15.31 -0.13
CA SER A 82 5.99 -14.04 -0.43
C SER A 82 5.06 -12.85 -0.18
N ALA A 83 3.84 -12.89 -0.72
CA ALA A 83 2.85 -11.83 -0.50
C ALA A 83 2.54 -11.64 0.98
N THR A 84 2.38 -12.73 1.75
CA THR A 84 2.13 -12.68 3.19
C THR A 84 3.28 -12.01 3.94
N ARG A 85 4.54 -12.36 3.63
CA ARG A 85 5.72 -11.78 4.29
C ARG A 85 5.88 -10.29 3.98
N TYR A 86 5.67 -9.87 2.73
CA TYR A 86 5.66 -8.44 2.38
C TYR A 86 4.55 -7.70 3.09
N THR A 87 3.34 -8.25 3.12
CA THR A 87 2.20 -7.67 3.85
C THR A 87 2.52 -7.50 5.34
N THR A 88 3.08 -8.52 5.98
CA THR A 88 3.47 -8.44 7.41
C THR A 88 4.49 -7.32 7.65
N LEU A 89 5.47 -7.17 6.76
CA LEU A 89 6.45 -6.10 6.86
C LEU A 89 5.80 -4.72 6.69
N ILE A 90 4.98 -4.55 5.66
CA ILE A 90 4.29 -3.28 5.37
C ILE A 90 3.36 -2.91 6.53
N MET A 91 2.54 -3.84 7.01
CA MET A 91 1.66 -3.58 8.15
C MET A 91 2.44 -3.22 9.41
N GLY A 92 3.58 -3.90 9.65
CA GLY A 92 4.47 -3.54 10.74
C GLY A 92 5.01 -2.10 10.65
N LEU A 93 5.13 -1.52 9.46
CA LEU A 93 5.47 -0.11 9.25
C LEU A 93 4.25 0.81 9.46
N VAL A 94 3.12 0.46 8.85
CA VAL A 94 1.89 1.25 8.88
C VAL A 94 1.33 1.39 10.30
N ASP A 95 1.28 0.30 11.07
CA ASP A 95 0.76 0.26 12.45
C ASP A 95 1.55 1.16 13.42
N ARG A 96 2.72 1.65 13.02
CA ARG A 96 3.53 2.55 13.85
C ARG A 96 3.23 4.03 13.62
N ILE A 97 2.53 4.36 12.54
CA ILE A 97 2.19 5.76 12.24
C ILE A 97 1.44 6.43 13.40
N PRO A 98 0.39 5.82 13.99
CA PRO A 98 -0.32 6.42 15.12
C PRO A 98 0.53 6.55 16.41
N LEU A 99 1.66 5.83 16.51
CA LEU A 99 2.55 5.93 17.67
C LEU A 99 3.32 7.26 17.71
N ILE A 100 3.52 7.89 16.54
CA ILE A 100 4.26 9.15 16.39
C ILE A 100 3.56 10.29 17.17
N ILE A 101 2.23 10.26 17.23
CA ILE A 101 1.41 11.27 17.91
C ILE A 101 1.03 10.89 19.35
N ARG A 102 1.56 9.78 19.85
CA ARG A 102 1.28 9.35 21.21
C ARG A 102 1.85 10.37 22.21
N GLY A 103 0.96 11.03 22.94
CA GLY A 103 1.33 12.13 23.85
C GLY A 103 1.29 13.52 23.22
N SER A 104 1.02 13.67 21.93
CA SER A 104 0.75 14.98 21.35
C SER A 104 -0.51 15.60 21.92
N THR A 105 -0.43 16.88 22.28
CA THR A 105 -1.58 17.70 22.69
C THR A 105 -2.14 18.53 21.54
N ASP A 106 -1.49 18.46 20.37
CA ASP A 106 -1.92 19.16 19.16
C ASP A 106 -3.04 18.36 18.45
N PRO A 107 -4.27 18.90 18.39
CA PRO A 107 -5.39 18.21 17.76
C PRO A 107 -5.31 18.21 16.24
N GLU A 108 -4.63 19.17 15.63
CA GLU A 108 -4.46 19.25 14.17
C GLU A 108 -3.47 18.20 13.69
N LEU A 109 -2.29 18.15 14.27
CA LEU A 109 -1.31 17.11 14.06
C LEU A 109 -1.91 15.70 14.24
N THR A 110 -2.67 15.52 15.32
CA THR A 110 -3.36 14.25 15.61
C THR A 110 -4.32 13.84 14.50
N ARG A 111 -5.14 14.77 14.00
CA ARG A 111 -6.08 14.51 12.90
C ARG A 111 -5.36 14.11 11.62
N GLU A 112 -4.35 14.86 11.22
CA GLU A 112 -3.64 14.64 9.96
C GLU A 112 -2.86 13.33 9.95
N VAL A 113 -2.17 13.00 11.05
CA VAL A 113 -1.47 11.72 11.17
C VAL A 113 -2.45 10.55 11.12
N ASN A 114 -3.62 10.66 11.77
CA ASN A 114 -4.63 9.61 11.69
C ASN A 114 -5.27 9.50 10.29
N ALA A 115 -5.45 10.62 9.59
CA ALA A 115 -5.91 10.59 8.19
C ALA A 115 -4.86 9.94 7.27
N TYR A 116 -3.59 10.30 7.45
CA TYR A 116 -2.48 9.66 6.73
C TYR A 116 -2.43 8.15 6.98
N TYR A 117 -2.59 7.72 8.24
CA TYR A 117 -2.66 6.31 8.61
C TYR A 117 -3.81 5.60 7.89
N ALA A 118 -5.02 6.16 7.94
CA ALA A 118 -6.18 5.58 7.27
C ALA A 118 -5.95 5.43 5.75
N LEU A 119 -5.32 6.42 5.11
CA LEU A 119 -4.98 6.33 3.67
C LEU A 119 -3.84 5.34 3.38
N ALA A 120 -2.92 5.13 4.32
CA ALA A 120 -1.92 4.08 4.21
C ALA A 120 -2.56 2.68 4.22
N GLU A 121 -3.57 2.47 5.07
CA GLU A 121 -4.40 1.26 5.07
C GLU A 121 -5.14 1.07 3.74
N VAL A 122 -5.76 2.13 3.19
CA VAL A 122 -6.41 2.07 1.87
C VAL A 122 -5.43 1.59 0.80
N ALA A 123 -4.22 2.16 0.77
CA ALA A 123 -3.20 1.80 -0.22
C ALA A 123 -2.73 0.35 -0.09
N GLU A 124 -2.56 -0.15 1.14
CA GLU A 124 -2.18 -1.54 1.39
C GLU A 124 -3.30 -2.51 0.98
N MET A 125 -4.56 -2.22 1.35
CA MET A 125 -5.71 -3.04 0.93
C MET A 125 -5.85 -3.07 -0.60
N ALA A 126 -5.64 -1.94 -1.28
CA ALA A 126 -5.65 -1.85 -2.74
C ALA A 126 -4.50 -2.66 -3.37
N GLY A 127 -3.31 -2.66 -2.76
CA GLY A 127 -2.18 -3.47 -3.19
C GLY A 127 -2.46 -4.98 -3.10
N ARG A 128 -3.10 -5.40 -2.03
CA ARG A 128 -3.55 -6.82 -1.85
C ARG A 128 -4.62 -7.18 -2.86
N GLU A 129 -5.63 -6.33 -3.03
CA GLU A 129 -6.70 -6.52 -4.02
C GLU A 129 -6.12 -6.66 -5.43
N ARG A 130 -5.18 -5.76 -5.81
CA ARG A 130 -4.47 -5.83 -7.09
C ARG A 130 -3.83 -7.19 -7.33
N ALA A 131 -3.07 -7.66 -6.35
CA ALA A 131 -2.31 -8.91 -6.45
C ALA A 131 -3.24 -10.14 -6.55
N ILE A 132 -4.25 -10.19 -5.69
CA ILE A 132 -5.20 -11.32 -5.62
C ILE A 132 -6.10 -11.34 -6.85
N GLY A 133 -6.64 -10.19 -7.27
CA GLY A 133 -7.49 -10.08 -8.44
C GLY A 133 -6.75 -10.46 -9.73
N ALA A 134 -5.54 -9.94 -9.93
CA ALA A 134 -4.72 -10.30 -11.09
C ALA A 134 -4.39 -11.81 -11.13
N SER A 135 -4.17 -12.43 -9.98
CA SER A 135 -3.93 -13.88 -9.89
C SER A 135 -5.19 -14.68 -10.23
N LEU A 136 -6.34 -14.30 -9.69
CA LEU A 136 -7.61 -14.95 -9.93
C LEU A 136 -8.02 -14.86 -11.41
N ILE A 137 -7.96 -13.68 -12.01
CA ILE A 137 -8.30 -13.46 -13.42
C ILE A 137 -7.40 -14.30 -14.33
N ARG A 138 -6.11 -14.37 -14.01
CA ARG A 138 -5.15 -15.14 -14.81
C ARG A 138 -5.38 -16.64 -14.72
N SER A 139 -5.75 -17.19 -13.53
CA SER A 139 -6.02 -18.60 -13.38
C SER A 139 -7.25 -19.03 -14.16
N GLY A 140 -8.22 -18.14 -14.34
CA GLY A 140 -9.51 -18.45 -14.95
C GLY A 140 -10.37 -19.37 -14.11
N ASP A 141 -9.98 -19.67 -12.86
CA ASP A 141 -10.70 -20.56 -11.99
C ASP A 141 -11.78 -19.80 -11.20
N PHE A 142 -12.93 -20.44 -11.03
CA PHE A 142 -13.95 -19.92 -10.11
C PHE A 142 -13.55 -20.24 -8.66
N ASP A 143 -13.18 -19.22 -7.91
CA ASP A 143 -12.84 -19.33 -6.50
C ASP A 143 -13.65 -18.35 -5.65
N LEU A 144 -14.74 -18.82 -5.09
CA LEU A 144 -15.64 -18.04 -4.25
C LEU A 144 -14.95 -17.49 -2.98
N PRO A 145 -14.09 -18.22 -2.25
CA PRO A 145 -13.30 -17.65 -1.15
C PRO A 145 -12.46 -16.46 -1.57
N THR A 146 -11.77 -16.53 -2.69
CA THR A 146 -10.95 -15.42 -3.22
C THR A 146 -11.81 -14.24 -3.65
N LEU A 147 -12.95 -14.45 -4.32
CA LEU A 147 -13.90 -13.39 -4.65
C LEU A 147 -14.43 -12.67 -3.41
N ARG A 148 -14.79 -13.42 -2.36
CA ARG A 148 -15.19 -12.84 -1.06
C ARG A 148 -14.08 -12.02 -0.42
N ARG A 149 -12.84 -12.48 -0.53
CA ARG A 149 -11.67 -11.74 -0.02
C ARG A 149 -11.46 -10.43 -0.77
N ILE A 150 -11.60 -10.42 -2.09
CA ILE A 150 -11.52 -9.19 -2.91
C ILE A 150 -12.63 -8.21 -2.50
N ALA A 151 -13.87 -8.68 -2.38
CA ALA A 151 -15.00 -7.85 -1.92
C ALA A 151 -14.76 -7.28 -0.51
N GLY A 152 -14.21 -8.09 0.42
CA GLY A 152 -13.83 -7.64 1.76
C GLY A 152 -12.77 -6.55 1.73
N LEU A 153 -11.72 -6.70 0.91
CA LEU A 153 -10.68 -5.67 0.72
C LEU A 153 -11.25 -4.38 0.13
N ALA A 154 -12.17 -4.46 -0.81
CA ALA A 154 -12.86 -3.30 -1.37
C ALA A 154 -13.67 -2.54 -0.31
N GLY A 155 -14.46 -3.26 0.52
CA GLY A 155 -15.22 -2.67 1.62
C GLY A 155 -14.33 -2.05 2.71
N GLN A 156 -13.21 -2.68 3.04
CA GLN A 156 -12.22 -2.11 3.98
C GLN A 156 -11.62 -0.81 3.45
N GLN A 157 -11.27 -0.74 2.17
CA GLN A 157 -10.79 0.49 1.54
C GLN A 157 -11.80 1.62 1.67
N GLU A 158 -13.08 1.34 1.44
CA GLU A 158 -14.16 2.33 1.60
C GLU A 158 -14.26 2.81 3.06
N GLY A 159 -14.22 1.88 4.02
CA GLY A 159 -14.26 2.19 5.44
C GLY A 159 -13.13 3.12 5.88
N TYR A 160 -11.89 2.77 5.57
CA TYR A 160 -10.72 3.60 5.89
C TYR A 160 -10.72 4.94 5.16
N PHE A 161 -11.19 4.96 3.92
CA PHE A 161 -11.29 6.21 3.18
C PHE A 161 -12.33 7.17 3.80
N ASN A 162 -13.48 6.65 4.20
CA ASN A 162 -14.50 7.43 4.92
C ASN A 162 -13.97 7.91 6.27
N GLN A 163 -13.18 7.11 6.95
CA GLN A 163 -12.49 7.52 8.17
C GLN A 163 -11.54 8.70 7.91
N ALA A 164 -10.71 8.64 6.87
CA ALA A 164 -9.84 9.75 6.50
C ALA A 164 -10.64 11.02 6.16
N LEU A 165 -11.73 10.91 5.40
CA LEU A 165 -12.62 12.03 5.12
C LEU A 165 -13.21 12.67 6.37
N ALA A 166 -13.54 11.89 7.39
CA ALA A 166 -14.12 12.39 8.64
C ALA A 166 -13.11 13.18 9.50
N MET A 167 -11.81 12.99 9.27
CA MET A 167 -10.74 13.70 10.01
C MET A 167 -10.62 15.17 9.58
N PHE A 168 -11.01 15.52 8.37
CA PHE A 168 -10.88 16.88 7.85
C PHE A 168 -12.17 17.68 7.95
N ALA A 169 -12.04 18.97 8.23
CA ALA A 169 -13.17 19.90 8.29
C ALA A 169 -13.90 19.97 6.92
N SER A 170 -15.21 20.18 6.98
CA SER A 170 -15.99 20.39 5.77
C SER A 170 -15.48 21.62 5.01
N GLY A 171 -15.16 21.45 3.72
CA GLY A 171 -14.66 22.53 2.87
C GLY A 171 -13.14 22.74 2.94
N SER A 172 -12.37 21.96 3.71
CA SER A 172 -10.91 22.03 3.64
C SER A 172 -10.40 21.51 2.29
N GLU A 173 -9.27 22.05 1.83
CA GLU A 173 -8.66 21.66 0.56
C GLU A 173 -8.30 20.16 0.53
N LEU A 174 -7.77 19.63 1.62
CA LEU A 174 -7.47 18.20 1.75
C LEU A 174 -8.71 17.33 1.63
N ARG A 175 -9.82 17.73 2.28
CA ARG A 175 -11.08 16.98 2.17
C ARG A 175 -11.60 16.96 0.74
N GLU A 176 -11.54 18.08 0.03
CA GLU A 176 -11.97 18.16 -1.35
C GLU A 176 -11.03 17.40 -2.29
N SER A 177 -9.72 17.40 -2.03
CA SER A 177 -8.74 16.58 -2.75
C SER A 177 -9.00 15.09 -2.57
N LEU A 178 -9.33 14.66 -1.34
CA LEU A 178 -9.73 13.26 -1.06
C LEU A 178 -10.98 12.86 -1.84
N LYS A 179 -12.03 13.70 -1.84
CA LYS A 179 -13.24 13.43 -2.60
C LYS A 179 -12.98 13.35 -4.11
N LYS A 180 -12.13 14.23 -4.65
CA LYS A 180 -11.71 14.17 -6.05
C LYS A 180 -10.97 12.87 -6.36
N GLY A 181 -10.10 12.41 -5.45
CA GLY A 181 -9.38 11.15 -5.58
C GLY A 181 -10.29 9.92 -5.67
N LEU A 182 -11.44 9.93 -4.98
CA LEU A 182 -12.47 8.87 -5.10
C LEU A 182 -13.17 8.87 -6.48
N ASN A 183 -13.32 10.03 -7.08
CA ASN A 183 -14.07 10.20 -8.33
C ASN A 183 -13.15 10.25 -9.56
N THR A 184 -11.93 9.76 -9.46
CA THR A 184 -11.02 9.63 -10.60
C THR A 184 -11.51 8.59 -11.60
N LEU A 185 -11.12 8.75 -12.87
CA LEU A 185 -11.39 7.73 -13.89
C LEU A 185 -10.86 6.35 -13.49
N ALA A 186 -9.68 6.29 -12.84
CA ALA A 186 -9.13 5.04 -12.34
C ALA A 186 -10.01 4.39 -11.27
N SER A 187 -10.59 5.18 -10.35
CA SER A 187 -11.51 4.67 -9.33
C SER A 187 -12.82 4.15 -9.94
N GLN A 188 -13.38 4.88 -10.90
CA GLN A 188 -14.59 4.47 -11.60
C GLN A 188 -14.35 3.21 -12.44
N SER A 189 -13.27 3.16 -13.19
CA SER A 189 -12.88 1.98 -13.98
C SER A 189 -12.60 0.76 -13.10
N LEU A 190 -12.04 0.93 -11.92
CA LEU A 190 -11.83 -0.18 -10.98
C LEU A 190 -13.17 -0.72 -10.48
N GLU A 191 -14.13 0.15 -10.16
CA GLU A 191 -15.46 -0.30 -9.71
C GLU A 191 -16.21 -1.08 -10.79
N GLU A 192 -16.15 -0.63 -12.05
CA GLU A 192 -16.71 -1.37 -13.19
C GLU A 192 -16.05 -2.75 -13.34
N LYS A 193 -14.72 -2.83 -13.16
CA LYS A 193 -14.00 -4.10 -13.21
C LYS A 193 -14.34 -5.02 -12.04
N ARG A 194 -14.56 -4.48 -10.84
CA ARG A 194 -15.06 -5.25 -9.69
C ARG A 194 -16.44 -5.84 -9.98
N GLN A 195 -17.36 -5.05 -10.50
CA GLN A 195 -18.69 -5.53 -10.87
C GLN A 195 -18.62 -6.64 -11.92
N THR A 196 -17.79 -6.47 -12.95
CA THR A 196 -17.55 -7.50 -13.96
C THR A 196 -16.99 -8.77 -13.33
N LEU A 197 -16.00 -8.66 -12.45
CA LEU A 197 -15.39 -9.80 -11.75
C LEU A 197 -16.42 -10.57 -10.91
N PHE A 198 -17.24 -9.85 -10.13
CA PHE A 198 -18.22 -10.49 -9.23
C PHE A 198 -19.45 -11.05 -9.94
N SER A 199 -19.78 -10.53 -11.12
CA SER A 199 -20.89 -11.03 -11.94
C SER A 199 -20.49 -12.14 -12.92
N SER A 200 -19.21 -12.45 -13.06
CA SER A 200 -18.71 -13.43 -14.01
C SER A 200 -19.02 -14.87 -13.53
N PRO A 201 -19.74 -15.67 -14.31
CA PRO A 201 -20.04 -17.03 -13.94
C PRO A 201 -18.83 -17.96 -14.15
N SER A 202 -18.60 -18.85 -13.20
CA SER A 202 -17.73 -20.02 -13.38
C SER A 202 -16.29 -19.75 -13.86
N GLY A 203 -15.68 -18.64 -13.45
CA GLY A 203 -14.28 -18.32 -13.77
C GLY A 203 -14.04 -17.75 -15.18
N MET A 204 -15.09 -17.63 -16.00
CA MET A 204 -14.99 -16.94 -17.29
C MET A 204 -15.04 -15.41 -17.06
N TYR A 205 -13.95 -14.89 -16.49
CA TYR A 205 -13.82 -13.46 -16.25
C TYR A 205 -13.63 -12.73 -17.58
N ALA A 206 -14.56 -11.82 -17.92
CA ALA A 206 -14.44 -10.95 -19.09
C ALA A 206 -13.49 -9.77 -18.78
N LEU A 207 -12.30 -10.08 -18.24
CA LEU A 207 -11.28 -9.15 -17.79
C LEU A 207 -9.89 -9.70 -18.11
N GLU A 208 -9.00 -8.78 -18.52
CA GLU A 208 -7.58 -9.09 -18.65
C GLU A 208 -6.84 -8.75 -17.33
N ALA A 209 -6.01 -9.69 -16.87
CA ALA A 209 -5.24 -9.51 -15.63
C ALA A 209 -4.31 -8.30 -15.66
N SER A 210 -3.79 -7.94 -16.84
CA SER A 210 -2.97 -6.74 -17.07
C SER A 210 -3.78 -5.46 -16.91
N GLU A 211 -5.00 -5.40 -17.43
CA GLU A 211 -5.89 -4.25 -17.27
C GLU A 211 -6.31 -4.05 -15.81
N TRP A 212 -6.68 -5.14 -15.12
CA TRP A 212 -6.93 -5.09 -13.68
C TRP A 212 -5.74 -4.51 -12.92
N PHE A 213 -4.54 -5.01 -13.21
CA PHE A 213 -3.32 -4.59 -12.54
C PHE A 213 -3.02 -3.11 -12.80
N THR A 214 -3.12 -2.65 -14.05
CA THR A 214 -2.88 -1.26 -14.43
C THR A 214 -3.89 -0.33 -13.76
N THR A 215 -5.19 -0.60 -13.89
CA THR A 215 -6.25 0.23 -13.30
C THR A 215 -6.11 0.37 -11.78
N THR A 216 -5.77 -0.74 -11.10
CA THR A 216 -5.55 -0.71 -9.64
C THR A 216 -4.29 0.05 -9.28
N THR A 217 -3.23 -0.05 -10.10
CA THR A 217 -1.99 0.71 -9.91
C THR A 217 -2.23 2.21 -10.05
N ASP A 218 -2.91 2.65 -11.09
CA ASP A 218 -3.24 4.07 -11.32
C ASP A 218 -4.02 4.66 -10.13
N ARG A 219 -4.96 3.87 -9.57
CA ARG A 219 -5.69 4.29 -8.38
C ARG A 219 -4.78 4.40 -7.15
N ILE A 220 -3.86 3.46 -6.93
CA ILE A 220 -2.89 3.50 -5.83
C ILE A 220 -1.96 4.71 -5.96
N GLU A 221 -1.51 5.02 -7.17
CA GLU A 221 -0.68 6.20 -7.44
C GLU A 221 -1.42 7.50 -7.13
N GLY A 222 -2.69 7.60 -7.50
CA GLY A 222 -3.54 8.72 -7.11
C GLY A 222 -3.67 8.88 -5.59
N LEU A 223 -3.87 7.80 -4.85
CA LEU A 223 -3.91 7.80 -3.39
C LEU A 223 -2.55 8.21 -2.78
N ASN A 224 -1.44 7.77 -3.36
CA ASN A 224 -0.10 8.16 -2.92
C ASN A 224 0.16 9.66 -3.14
N GLY A 225 -0.36 10.26 -4.21
CA GLY A 225 -0.30 11.70 -4.43
C GLY A 225 -1.00 12.47 -3.32
N ILE A 226 -2.19 12.05 -2.90
CA ILE A 226 -2.93 12.68 -1.80
C ILE A 226 -2.17 12.52 -0.47
N ARG A 227 -1.62 11.34 -0.20
CA ARG A 227 -0.79 11.10 0.99
C ARG A 227 0.44 11.99 1.03
N GLN A 228 1.07 12.25 -0.13
CA GLN A 228 2.20 13.16 -0.23
C GLN A 228 1.80 14.59 0.13
N SER A 229 0.65 15.07 -0.33
CA SER A 229 0.13 16.40 0.04
C SER A 229 -0.10 16.53 1.56
N ILE A 230 -0.63 15.49 2.21
CA ILE A 230 -0.78 15.47 3.68
C ILE A 230 0.59 15.53 4.38
N LEU A 231 1.60 14.80 3.88
CA LEU A 231 2.95 14.85 4.46
C LEU A 231 3.59 16.24 4.32
N GLU A 232 3.35 16.93 3.22
CA GLU A 232 3.84 18.29 3.00
C GLU A 232 3.19 19.27 4.00
N GLU A 233 1.89 19.13 4.25
CA GLU A 233 1.16 19.92 5.23
C GLU A 233 1.62 19.60 6.66
N LEU A 234 1.77 18.32 7.01
CA LEU A 234 2.36 17.90 8.29
C LEU A 234 3.77 18.47 8.52
N SER A 235 4.61 18.49 7.48
CA SER A 235 5.96 19.06 7.59
C SER A 235 5.91 20.55 7.89
N SER A 236 4.96 21.28 7.30
CA SER A 236 4.79 22.71 7.55
C SER A 236 4.32 23.04 8.97
N LEU A 237 3.51 22.15 9.57
CA LEU A 237 3.04 22.31 10.96
C LEU A 237 4.16 22.13 11.99
N VAL A 238 5.15 21.31 11.68
CA VAL A 238 6.27 21.03 12.61
C VAL A 238 7.36 22.09 12.56
N GLU A 239 7.45 22.87 11.47
CA GLU A 239 8.43 23.94 11.29
C GLU A 239 8.02 25.28 11.95
N HIS A 240 6.80 25.38 12.47
CA HIS A 240 6.25 26.54 13.18
C HIS A 240 6.05 26.27 14.66
#